data_dc42bdbc1907797d417b84ad76a28efd
#
_entry.id   dc42bdbc1907797d417b84ad76a28efd
#
_cell.length_a   1.000
_cell.length_b   1.000
_cell.length_c   1.000
_cell.angle_alpha   90.00
_cell.angle_beta   90.00
_cell.angle_gamma   90.00
#
_symmetry.space_group_name_H-M   'P 1'
#
loop_
_entity.id
_entity.type
_entity.pdbx_description
1 polymer ?
#
loop_
_entity_poly.entity_id
_entity_poly.type
_entity_poly.pdbx_seq_one_letter_code
_entity_poly.pdbx_strand_id
1 'polypeptide(L)'
;MGLETFISAGAKPDIKLDLDRVEVEVTAAYHGHLQAQSERYRCSPAALDAVLGGPQRFIEIARSCYAYAVEGELDLYGIGAQDDNWLDFASFINQARWDDEFHSANSLAPGLEKLFKLGAIRARLDLDTIGEAAEQALPTVLQGEACGYLSLNEVAFLAQIGEKSVRNATQPNAPDRLLTRKEGSRTVVDSPVALKWLLRRRSFRPTRLLGGARP
;
A
#
# COMPACT_ATOMS: atom_id res chain seq x y z
N MET A 1 -7.24 12.73 -11.20
CA MET A 1 -6.32 12.39 -10.11
C MET A 1 -6.84 11.06 -9.56
N GLY A 2 -6.06 10.01 -9.63
CA GLY A 2 -6.50 8.68 -9.17
C GLY A 2 -6.64 8.62 -7.64
N LEU A 3 -7.44 7.69 -7.16
CA LEU A 3 -7.66 7.44 -5.73
C LEU A 3 -6.34 7.23 -4.98
N GLU A 4 -5.40 6.51 -5.59
CA GLU A 4 -4.04 6.29 -5.08
C GLU A 4 -3.31 7.60 -4.74
N THR A 5 -3.33 8.58 -5.65
CA THR A 5 -2.63 9.85 -5.45
C THR A 5 -3.22 10.63 -4.29
N PHE A 6 -4.54 10.57 -4.11
CA PHE A 6 -5.23 11.24 -3.03
C PHE A 6 -4.92 10.58 -1.67
N ILE A 7 -5.09 9.26 -1.57
CA ILE A 7 -4.91 8.51 -0.31
C ILE A 7 -3.45 8.51 0.15
N SER A 8 -2.49 8.49 -0.77
CA SER A 8 -1.07 8.32 -0.45
C SER A 8 -0.23 9.60 -0.54
N ALA A 9 -0.87 10.77 -0.52
CA ALA A 9 -0.18 12.06 -0.68
C ALA A 9 0.93 12.29 0.36
N GLY A 10 0.74 11.83 1.61
CA GLY A 10 1.71 11.94 2.71
C GLY A 10 2.70 10.77 2.83
N ALA A 11 2.52 9.71 2.05
CA ALA A 11 3.32 8.50 2.17
C ALA A 11 4.80 8.71 1.80
N LYS A 12 5.71 8.15 2.62
CA LYS A 12 7.16 8.21 2.41
C LYS A 12 7.76 6.80 2.33
N PRO A 13 8.75 6.56 1.45
CA PRO A 13 9.34 5.23 1.27
C PRO A 13 10.15 4.74 2.48
N ASP A 14 10.74 5.66 3.26
CA ASP A 14 11.62 5.37 4.40
C ASP A 14 10.88 5.07 5.72
N ILE A 15 9.56 5.21 5.77
CA ILE A 15 8.77 4.77 6.92
C ILE A 15 8.91 3.25 7.01
N LYS A 16 9.41 2.75 8.15
CA LYS A 16 9.44 1.31 8.40
C LYS A 16 8.00 0.80 8.52
N LEU A 17 7.68 -0.21 7.74
CA LEU A 17 6.37 -0.85 7.71
C LEU A 17 6.52 -2.29 8.24
N ASP A 18 5.89 -2.56 9.36
CA ASP A 18 5.70 -3.89 9.93
C ASP A 18 4.24 -4.05 10.37
N LEU A 19 3.82 -5.29 10.56
CA LEU A 19 2.42 -5.59 10.83
C LEU A 19 1.94 -5.01 12.17
N ASP A 20 2.77 -5.09 13.21
CA ASP A 20 2.42 -4.56 14.54
C ASP A 20 2.14 -3.05 14.47
N ARG A 21 2.98 -2.32 13.75
CA ARG A 21 2.77 -0.90 13.52
C ARG A 21 1.48 -0.61 12.76
N VAL A 22 1.18 -1.39 11.73
CA VAL A 22 -0.07 -1.25 10.96
C VAL A 22 -1.28 -1.43 11.88
N GLU A 23 -1.29 -2.44 12.74
CA GLU A 23 -2.38 -2.70 13.69
C GLU A 23 -2.53 -1.58 14.72
N VAL A 24 -1.42 -1.04 15.22
CA VAL A 24 -1.43 0.12 16.14
C VAL A 24 -2.02 1.35 15.45
N GLU A 25 -1.61 1.64 14.20
CA GLU A 25 -2.14 2.79 13.46
C GLU A 25 -3.63 2.61 13.11
N VAL A 26 -4.08 1.39 12.76
CA VAL A 26 -5.52 1.09 12.57
C VAL A 26 -6.30 1.35 13.85
N THR A 27 -5.82 0.86 14.97
CA THR A 27 -6.48 1.02 16.26
C THR A 27 -6.56 2.51 16.66
N ALA A 28 -5.48 3.26 16.46
CA ALA A 28 -5.46 4.69 16.73
C ALA A 28 -6.42 5.48 15.83
N ALA A 29 -6.45 5.18 14.52
CA ALA A 29 -7.35 5.81 13.57
C ALA A 29 -8.83 5.49 13.89
N TYR A 30 -9.13 4.25 14.29
CA TYR A 30 -10.46 3.86 14.71
C TYR A 30 -10.92 4.64 15.95
N HIS A 31 -10.08 4.77 16.97
CA HIS A 31 -10.41 5.56 18.17
C HIS A 31 -10.53 7.06 17.86
N GLY A 32 -9.71 7.61 16.96
CA GLY A 32 -9.85 8.97 16.47
C GLY A 32 -11.20 9.19 15.80
N HIS A 33 -11.63 8.24 14.97
CA HIS A 33 -12.96 8.26 14.35
C HIS A 33 -14.09 8.25 15.40
N LEU A 34 -14.02 7.36 16.39
CA LEU A 34 -15.02 7.32 17.47
C LEU A 34 -15.10 8.67 18.20
N GLN A 35 -13.97 9.29 18.50
CA GLN A 35 -13.94 10.60 19.14
C GLN A 35 -14.63 11.67 18.27
N ALA A 36 -14.27 11.78 17.00
CA ALA A 36 -14.84 12.72 16.05
C ALA A 36 -16.37 12.54 15.92
N GLN A 37 -16.85 11.30 15.80
CA GLN A 37 -18.27 11.01 15.68
C GLN A 37 -19.01 11.26 17.00
N SER A 38 -18.39 10.96 18.16
CA SER A 38 -18.99 11.22 19.47
C SER A 38 -19.27 12.70 19.69
N GLU A 39 -18.36 13.57 19.29
CA GLU A 39 -18.53 15.02 19.33
C GLU A 39 -19.65 15.47 18.38
N ARG A 40 -19.66 14.95 17.15
CA ARG A 40 -20.65 15.29 16.14
C ARG A 40 -22.08 14.89 16.54
N TYR A 41 -22.25 13.69 17.09
CA TYR A 41 -23.57 13.13 17.42
C TYR A 41 -23.93 13.33 18.91
N ARG A 42 -23.06 13.94 19.72
CA ARG A 42 -23.25 14.18 21.16
C ARG A 42 -23.57 12.90 21.93
N CYS A 43 -22.87 11.82 21.63
CA CYS A 43 -22.96 10.54 22.32
C CYS A 43 -21.61 10.13 22.88
N SER A 44 -21.54 9.10 23.75
CA SER A 44 -20.26 8.63 24.26
C SER A 44 -19.51 7.78 23.21
N PRO A 45 -18.15 7.85 23.13
CA PRO A 45 -17.37 6.95 22.29
C PRO A 45 -17.67 5.47 22.56
N ALA A 46 -17.87 5.09 23.83
CA ALA A 46 -18.20 3.73 24.22
C ALA A 46 -19.55 3.24 23.66
N ALA A 47 -20.54 4.13 23.54
CA ALA A 47 -21.83 3.77 22.93
C ALA A 47 -21.68 3.51 21.42
N LEU A 48 -20.85 4.30 20.75
CA LEU A 48 -20.53 4.08 19.32
C LEU A 48 -19.73 2.79 19.12
N ASP A 49 -18.73 2.56 19.96
CA ASP A 49 -17.88 1.37 19.90
C ASP A 49 -18.72 0.08 20.09
N ALA A 50 -19.66 0.09 21.01
CA ALA A 50 -20.58 -1.03 21.22
C ALA A 50 -21.44 -1.36 19.99
N VAL A 51 -21.76 -0.36 19.17
CA VAL A 51 -22.54 -0.53 17.91
C VAL A 51 -21.62 -0.96 16.76
N LEU A 52 -20.42 -0.38 16.68
CA LEU A 52 -19.48 -0.62 15.56
C LEU A 52 -18.65 -1.90 15.75
N GLY A 53 -18.55 -2.45 16.95
CA GLY A 53 -17.92 -3.74 17.24
C GLY A 53 -16.38 -3.72 17.33
N GLY A 54 -15.80 -2.55 17.58
CA GLY A 54 -14.35 -2.41 17.76
C GLY A 54 -13.52 -2.34 16.45
N PRO A 55 -12.20 -2.23 16.55
CA PRO A 55 -11.30 -2.06 15.41
C PRO A 55 -10.99 -3.37 14.67
N GLN A 56 -11.42 -4.53 15.18
CA GLN A 56 -10.97 -5.84 14.74
C GLN A 56 -11.19 -6.07 13.24
N ARG A 57 -12.34 -5.66 12.70
CA ARG A 57 -12.62 -5.76 11.26
C ARG A 57 -11.57 -5.02 10.42
N PHE A 58 -11.23 -3.79 10.81
CA PHE A 58 -10.25 -2.98 10.05
C PHE A 58 -8.82 -3.50 10.21
N ILE A 59 -8.50 -4.12 11.35
CA ILE A 59 -7.23 -4.83 11.54
C ILE A 59 -7.13 -6.01 10.58
N GLU A 60 -8.17 -6.81 10.43
CA GLU A 60 -8.20 -7.95 9.50
C GLU A 60 -8.10 -7.51 8.04
N ILE A 61 -8.80 -6.43 7.67
CA ILE A 61 -8.67 -5.80 6.35
C ILE A 61 -7.23 -5.35 6.11
N ALA A 62 -6.62 -4.63 7.04
CA ALA A 62 -5.25 -4.15 6.91
C ALA A 62 -4.23 -5.30 6.84
N ARG A 63 -4.44 -6.41 7.56
CA ARG A 63 -3.63 -7.64 7.44
C ARG A 63 -3.72 -8.25 6.05
N SER A 64 -4.92 -8.34 5.49
CA SER A 64 -5.13 -8.80 4.11
C SER A 64 -4.39 -7.93 3.10
N CYS A 65 -4.49 -6.61 3.23
CA CYS A 65 -3.76 -5.67 2.39
C CYS A 65 -2.24 -5.78 2.56
N TYR A 66 -1.77 -6.01 3.79
CA TYR A 66 -0.35 -6.21 4.10
C TYR A 66 0.20 -7.50 3.46
N ALA A 67 -0.55 -8.58 3.50
CA ALA A 67 -0.17 -9.85 2.88
C ALA A 67 0.15 -9.68 1.38
N TYR A 68 -0.65 -8.90 0.65
CA TYR A 68 -0.33 -8.58 -0.74
C TYR A 68 0.79 -7.54 -0.84
N ALA A 69 0.63 -6.36 -0.25
CA ALA A 69 1.53 -5.24 -0.48
C ALA A 69 2.97 -5.50 -0.01
N VAL A 70 3.16 -6.22 1.10
CA VAL A 70 4.47 -6.46 1.73
C VAL A 70 4.98 -7.88 1.48
N GLU A 71 4.14 -8.90 1.73
CA GLU A 71 4.54 -10.30 1.61
C GLU A 71 4.39 -10.85 0.18
N GLY A 72 3.70 -10.14 -0.70
CA GLY A 72 3.53 -10.52 -2.10
C GLY A 72 2.54 -11.66 -2.31
N GLU A 73 1.58 -11.86 -1.41
CA GLU A 73 0.58 -12.92 -1.51
C GLU A 73 -0.64 -12.45 -2.29
N LEU A 74 -0.83 -12.97 -3.50
CA LEU A 74 -1.95 -12.63 -4.39
C LEU A 74 -2.82 -13.88 -4.59
N ASP A 75 -4.05 -13.84 -4.06
CA ASP A 75 -4.99 -14.96 -4.15
C ASP A 75 -5.80 -14.89 -5.45
N LEU A 76 -5.70 -15.93 -6.27
CA LEU A 76 -6.42 -16.04 -7.55
C LEU A 76 -7.92 -16.32 -7.38
N TYR A 77 -8.35 -16.84 -6.23
CA TYR A 77 -9.75 -17.25 -6.02
C TYR A 77 -10.52 -16.33 -5.08
N GLY A 78 -9.84 -15.44 -4.38
CA GLY A 78 -10.44 -14.51 -3.42
C GLY A 78 -10.73 -13.11 -3.97
N ILE A 79 -10.86 -12.94 -5.28
CA ILE A 79 -10.92 -11.62 -5.96
C ILE A 79 -11.98 -10.71 -5.34
N GLY A 80 -13.20 -11.17 -5.15
CA GLY A 80 -14.27 -10.35 -4.57
C GLY A 80 -13.96 -9.87 -3.16
N ALA A 81 -13.48 -10.77 -2.30
CA ALA A 81 -13.10 -10.41 -0.92
C ALA A 81 -11.89 -9.46 -0.87
N GLN A 82 -10.94 -9.61 -1.80
CA GLN A 82 -9.80 -8.71 -1.90
C GLN A 82 -10.21 -7.32 -2.41
N ASP A 83 -11.11 -7.24 -3.40
CA ASP A 83 -11.67 -5.98 -3.87
C ASP A 83 -12.35 -5.21 -2.73
N ASP A 84 -13.23 -5.86 -1.98
CA ASP A 84 -13.90 -5.26 -0.84
C ASP A 84 -12.90 -4.79 0.23
N ASN A 85 -11.91 -5.62 0.57
CA ASN A 85 -10.90 -5.27 1.56
C ASN A 85 -10.09 -4.03 1.15
N TRP A 86 -9.65 -3.94 -0.10
CA TRP A 86 -8.87 -2.79 -0.57
C TRP A 86 -9.71 -1.52 -0.69
N LEU A 87 -10.99 -1.64 -1.06
CA LEU A 87 -11.90 -0.50 -1.10
C LEU A 87 -12.25 -0.01 0.31
N ASP A 88 -12.54 -0.92 1.23
CA ASP A 88 -12.77 -0.60 2.64
C ASP A 88 -11.53 0.02 3.29
N PHE A 89 -10.34 -0.50 2.98
CA PHE A 89 -9.07 0.04 3.47
C PHE A 89 -8.83 1.47 2.96
N ALA A 90 -9.06 1.72 1.68
CA ALA A 90 -8.97 3.06 1.09
C ALA A 90 -9.94 4.05 1.76
N SER A 91 -11.17 3.61 1.97
CA SER A 91 -12.22 4.39 2.63
C SER A 91 -11.85 4.71 4.07
N PHE A 92 -11.31 3.74 4.81
CA PHE A 92 -10.87 3.90 6.18
C PHE A 92 -9.72 4.93 6.30
N ILE A 93 -8.71 4.86 5.44
CA ILE A 93 -7.61 5.84 5.42
C ILE A 93 -8.14 7.25 5.13
N ASN A 94 -9.04 7.36 4.14
CA ASN A 94 -9.63 8.64 3.78
C ASN A 94 -10.45 9.23 4.92
N GLN A 95 -11.22 8.40 5.64
CA GLN A 95 -11.97 8.82 6.81
C GLN A 95 -11.04 9.28 7.96
N ALA A 96 -9.97 8.55 8.23
CA ALA A 96 -8.98 8.93 9.25
C ALA A 96 -8.34 10.30 8.95
N ARG A 97 -8.03 10.59 7.67
CA ARG A 97 -7.52 11.91 7.26
C ARG A 97 -8.55 13.01 7.45
N TRP A 98 -9.80 12.73 7.09
CA TRP A 98 -10.90 13.67 7.29
C TRP A 98 -11.10 14.00 8.79
N ASP A 99 -11.11 12.97 9.64
CA ASP A 99 -11.28 13.15 11.08
C ASP A 99 -10.12 13.95 11.68
N ASP A 100 -8.89 13.76 11.20
CA ASP A 100 -7.73 14.53 11.64
C ASP A 100 -7.83 16.00 11.20
N GLU A 101 -8.19 16.25 9.95
CA GLU A 101 -8.25 17.60 9.36
C GLU A 101 -9.37 18.45 9.99
N PHE A 102 -10.55 17.87 10.20
CA PHE A 102 -11.73 18.63 10.62
C PHE A 102 -12.08 18.50 12.11
N HIS A 103 -11.55 17.49 12.80
CA HIS A 103 -11.85 17.21 14.19
C HIS A 103 -10.61 17.12 15.08
N SER A 104 -9.42 17.34 14.55
CA SER A 104 -8.13 17.21 15.26
C SER A 104 -8.02 15.89 16.04
N ALA A 105 -8.46 14.80 15.41
CA ALA A 105 -8.60 13.50 16.05
C ALA A 105 -7.26 12.77 16.26
N ASN A 106 -6.12 13.36 15.85
CA ASN A 106 -4.77 12.75 15.87
C ASN A 106 -4.76 11.33 15.23
N SER A 107 -5.56 11.16 14.17
CA SER A 107 -5.78 9.89 13.49
C SER A 107 -4.87 9.69 12.27
N LEU A 108 -3.85 10.54 12.11
CA LEU A 108 -2.88 10.39 11.01
C LEU A 108 -2.19 9.03 11.07
N ALA A 109 -2.31 8.30 9.96
CA ALA A 109 -1.84 6.94 9.83
C ALA A 109 -0.88 6.80 8.63
N PRO A 110 0.35 7.38 8.70
CA PRO A 110 1.29 7.41 7.57
C PRO A 110 1.77 6.02 7.14
N GLY A 111 1.73 5.03 8.03
CA GLY A 111 1.99 3.63 7.69
C GLY A 111 0.88 3.02 6.85
N LEU A 112 -0.39 3.34 7.15
CA LEU A 112 -1.53 2.87 6.34
C LEU A 112 -1.50 3.51 4.94
N GLU A 113 -1.22 4.81 4.84
CA GLU A 113 -1.03 5.48 3.55
C GLU A 113 0.11 4.85 2.74
N LYS A 114 1.23 4.54 3.42
CA LYS A 114 2.35 3.84 2.79
C LYS A 114 1.95 2.45 2.33
N LEU A 115 1.20 1.70 3.14
CA LEU A 115 0.75 0.36 2.81
C LEU A 115 -0.12 0.36 1.55
N PHE A 116 -1.07 1.30 1.45
CA PHE A 116 -1.91 1.46 0.26
C PHE A 116 -1.07 1.78 -0.98
N LYS A 117 -0.17 2.76 -0.87
CA LYS A 117 0.73 3.12 -1.98
C LYS A 117 1.64 1.98 -2.41
N LEU A 118 2.16 1.21 -1.45
CA LEU A 118 2.99 0.06 -1.74
C LEU A 118 2.21 -1.01 -2.52
N GLY A 119 0.95 -1.27 -2.14
CA GLY A 119 0.06 -2.16 -2.87
C GLY A 119 -0.17 -1.70 -4.32
N ALA A 120 -0.47 -0.43 -4.53
CA ALA A 120 -0.69 0.13 -5.86
C ALA A 120 0.56 0.08 -6.76
N ILE A 121 1.75 0.36 -6.20
CA ILE A 121 3.01 0.26 -6.95
C ILE A 121 3.34 -1.20 -7.27
N ARG A 122 3.10 -2.13 -6.33
CA ARG A 122 3.28 -3.56 -6.55
C ARG A 122 2.35 -4.06 -7.65
N ALA A 123 1.07 -3.67 -7.62
CA ALA A 123 0.10 -4.04 -8.65
C ALA A 123 0.57 -3.64 -10.05
N ARG A 124 1.12 -2.44 -10.20
CA ARG A 124 1.70 -2.00 -11.48
C ARG A 124 2.91 -2.84 -11.89
N LEU A 125 3.82 -3.16 -10.96
CA LEU A 125 4.94 -4.03 -11.25
C LEU A 125 4.46 -5.44 -11.67
N ASP A 126 3.44 -5.97 -11.00
CA ASP A 126 2.88 -7.29 -11.30
C ASP A 126 2.16 -7.31 -12.66
N LEU A 127 1.40 -6.28 -13.01
CA LEU A 127 0.81 -6.12 -14.34
C LEU A 127 1.89 -6.11 -15.43
N ASP A 128 2.98 -5.37 -15.22
CA ASP A 128 4.08 -5.26 -16.19
C ASP A 128 4.92 -6.55 -16.31
N THR A 129 4.97 -7.41 -15.27
CA THR A 129 5.92 -8.54 -15.21
C THR A 129 5.25 -9.92 -15.17
N ILE A 130 4.03 -10.03 -14.68
CA ILE A 130 3.24 -11.27 -14.65
C ILE A 130 2.17 -11.25 -15.75
N GLY A 131 1.64 -10.06 -16.08
CA GLY A 131 0.66 -9.87 -17.17
C GLY A 131 -0.75 -10.34 -16.79
N GLU A 132 -1.43 -11.03 -17.70
CA GLU A 132 -2.85 -11.39 -17.62
C GLU A 132 -3.25 -12.09 -16.32
N ALA A 133 -2.39 -12.96 -15.78
CA ALA A 133 -2.68 -13.66 -14.52
C ALA A 133 -2.75 -12.68 -13.32
N ALA A 134 -1.93 -11.62 -13.34
CA ALA A 134 -2.04 -10.57 -12.33
C ALA A 134 -3.26 -9.68 -12.57
N GLU A 135 -3.55 -9.32 -13.81
CA GLU A 135 -4.72 -8.50 -14.18
C GLU A 135 -6.02 -9.14 -13.69
N GLN A 136 -6.16 -10.46 -13.83
CA GLN A 136 -7.35 -11.20 -13.38
C GLN A 136 -7.46 -11.32 -11.86
N ALA A 137 -6.35 -11.26 -11.13
CA ALA A 137 -6.32 -11.47 -9.68
C ALA A 137 -6.27 -10.18 -8.85
N LEU A 138 -5.83 -9.07 -9.47
CA LEU A 138 -5.62 -7.81 -8.76
C LEU A 138 -6.93 -7.12 -8.42
N PRO A 139 -7.05 -6.56 -7.18
CA PRO A 139 -8.16 -5.70 -6.80
C PRO A 139 -8.32 -4.52 -7.75
N THR A 140 -9.56 -4.23 -8.14
CA THR A 140 -9.91 -3.18 -9.11
C THR A 140 -9.38 -1.81 -8.70
N VAL A 141 -9.42 -1.50 -7.40
CA VAL A 141 -8.94 -0.22 -6.84
C VAL A 141 -7.42 -0.04 -6.97
N LEU A 142 -6.66 -1.13 -7.13
CA LEU A 142 -5.22 -1.13 -7.35
C LEU A 142 -4.83 -1.22 -8.83
N GLN A 143 -5.78 -1.63 -9.69
CA GLN A 143 -5.52 -1.74 -11.12
C GLN A 143 -5.26 -0.36 -11.70
N GLY A 144 -4.15 -0.26 -12.43
CA GLY A 144 -3.75 0.92 -13.17
C GLY A 144 -3.32 0.52 -14.58
N GLU A 145 -2.92 1.48 -15.39
CA GLU A 145 -2.35 1.16 -16.69
C GLU A 145 -0.95 0.55 -16.54
N ALA A 146 -0.72 -0.58 -17.20
CA ALA A 146 0.61 -1.13 -17.39
C ALA A 146 1.44 -0.13 -18.24
N CYS A 147 2.52 0.39 -17.70
CA CYS A 147 3.37 1.36 -18.39
C CYS A 147 4.77 0.84 -18.70
N GLY A 148 5.09 -0.37 -18.26
CA GLY A 148 6.36 -1.05 -18.52
C GLY A 148 7.54 -0.49 -17.72
N TYR A 149 7.33 0.50 -16.84
CA TYR A 149 8.41 1.11 -16.05
C TYR A 149 7.93 1.64 -14.70
N LEU A 150 8.88 1.84 -13.80
CA LEU A 150 8.71 2.49 -12.50
C LEU A 150 9.58 3.74 -12.40
N SER A 151 9.13 4.74 -11.65
CA SER A 151 9.98 5.86 -11.22
C SER A 151 10.96 5.42 -10.13
N LEU A 152 12.02 6.20 -9.88
CA LEU A 152 12.97 5.92 -8.80
C LEU A 152 12.32 5.93 -7.42
N ASN A 153 11.31 6.78 -7.23
CA ASN A 153 10.52 6.83 -6.00
C ASN A 153 9.73 5.54 -5.79
N GLU A 154 9.08 5.00 -6.82
CA GLU A 154 8.32 3.75 -6.75
C GLU A 154 9.24 2.56 -6.46
N VAL A 155 10.41 2.52 -7.08
CA VAL A 155 11.44 1.50 -6.73
C VAL A 155 11.87 1.63 -5.28
N ALA A 156 11.99 2.86 -4.74
CA ALA A 156 12.31 3.11 -3.34
C ALA A 156 11.21 2.59 -2.39
N PHE A 157 9.92 2.76 -2.75
CA PHE A 157 8.80 2.19 -1.99
C PHE A 157 8.88 0.66 -1.94
N LEU A 158 9.04 -0.01 -3.08
CA LEU A 158 9.14 -1.47 -3.15
C LEU A 158 10.36 -2.01 -2.40
N ALA A 159 11.49 -1.33 -2.49
CA ALA A 159 12.69 -1.67 -1.75
C ALA A 159 12.65 -1.26 -0.27
N GLN A 160 11.64 -0.51 0.16
CA GLN A 160 11.50 0.07 1.50
C GLN A 160 12.76 0.83 1.97
N ILE A 161 13.37 1.60 1.08
CA ILE A 161 14.56 2.44 1.34
C ILE A 161 14.31 3.87 0.87
N GLY A 162 15.14 4.81 1.33
CA GLY A 162 15.05 6.19 0.87
C GLY A 162 15.39 6.33 -0.63
N GLU A 163 14.70 7.23 -1.33
CA GLU A 163 14.91 7.48 -2.76
C GLU A 163 16.35 7.86 -3.09
N LYS A 164 17.07 8.55 -2.17
CA LYS A 164 18.48 8.87 -2.30
C LYS A 164 19.35 7.61 -2.49
N SER A 165 19.02 6.52 -1.78
CA SER A 165 19.73 5.25 -1.90
C SER A 165 19.50 4.62 -3.29
N VAL A 166 18.29 4.70 -3.83
CA VAL A 166 17.99 4.24 -5.19
C VAL A 166 18.75 5.09 -6.22
N ARG A 167 18.75 6.42 -6.07
CA ARG A 167 19.55 7.32 -6.94
C ARG A 167 21.02 6.99 -6.92
N ASN A 168 21.59 6.68 -5.76
CA ASN A 168 23.00 6.25 -5.66
C ASN A 168 23.23 4.95 -6.42
N ALA A 169 22.28 4.00 -6.40
CA ALA A 169 22.39 2.75 -7.16
C ALA A 169 22.33 2.96 -8.69
N THR A 170 21.86 4.10 -9.19
CA THR A 170 21.88 4.39 -10.63
C THR A 170 23.24 4.90 -11.14
N GLN A 171 24.16 5.23 -10.27
CA GLN A 171 25.47 5.75 -10.66
C GLN A 171 26.30 4.70 -11.42
N PRO A 172 27.13 5.13 -12.41
CA PRO A 172 27.90 4.20 -13.23
C PRO A 172 28.80 3.23 -12.46
N ASN A 173 29.34 3.69 -11.33
CA ASN A 173 30.28 2.93 -10.48
C ASN A 173 29.57 2.20 -9.31
N ALA A 174 28.25 2.18 -9.26
CA ALA A 174 27.53 1.47 -8.20
C ALA A 174 27.76 -0.05 -8.32
N PRO A 175 28.13 -0.76 -7.23
CA PRO A 175 28.43 -2.19 -7.26
C PRO A 175 27.23 -3.05 -7.64
N ASP A 176 26.03 -2.56 -7.32
CA ASP A 176 24.75 -3.19 -7.69
C ASP A 176 23.92 -2.19 -8.49
N ARG A 177 24.42 -1.86 -9.67
CA ARG A 177 23.89 -0.79 -10.52
C ARG A 177 22.47 -1.08 -10.97
N LEU A 178 21.58 -0.11 -10.73
CA LEU A 178 20.24 -0.08 -11.28
C LEU A 178 20.25 0.69 -12.62
N LEU A 179 19.96 -0.03 -13.69
CA LEU A 179 19.90 0.57 -15.04
C LEU A 179 18.64 1.43 -15.19
N THR A 180 18.82 2.60 -15.77
CA THR A 180 17.73 3.57 -15.98
C THR A 180 17.69 4.05 -17.42
N ARG A 181 16.54 4.50 -17.87
CA ARG A 181 16.36 5.24 -19.13
C ARG A 181 15.62 6.56 -18.92
N LYS A 182 15.56 7.36 -19.95
CA LYS A 182 14.74 8.57 -19.97
C LYS A 182 13.39 8.29 -20.60
N GLU A 183 12.33 8.74 -19.93
CA GLU A 183 10.98 8.81 -20.47
C GLU A 183 10.53 10.26 -20.42
N GLY A 184 10.65 10.96 -21.55
CA GLY A 184 10.55 12.42 -21.58
C GLY A 184 11.60 13.06 -20.66
N SER A 185 11.17 13.90 -19.73
CA SER A 185 12.04 14.54 -18.73
C SER A 185 12.34 13.68 -17.50
N ARG A 186 11.64 12.54 -17.32
CA ARG A 186 11.75 11.70 -16.12
C ARG A 186 12.79 10.61 -16.29
N THR A 187 13.47 10.27 -15.20
CA THR A 187 14.33 9.08 -15.13
C THR A 187 13.49 7.92 -14.60
N VAL A 188 13.44 6.83 -15.34
CA VAL A 188 12.64 5.65 -15.04
C VAL A 188 13.49 4.38 -15.12
N VAL A 189 12.94 3.30 -14.56
CA VAL A 189 13.52 1.95 -14.56
C VAL A 189 12.50 1.03 -15.21
N ASP A 190 12.88 0.28 -16.25
CA ASP A 190 12.00 -0.71 -16.85
C ASP A 190 11.59 -1.77 -15.82
N SER A 191 10.32 -2.15 -15.79
CA SER A 191 9.75 -3.02 -14.75
C SER A 191 10.49 -4.36 -14.58
N PRO A 192 10.93 -5.07 -15.64
CA PRO A 192 11.75 -6.27 -15.50
C PRO A 192 13.13 -6.00 -14.88
N VAL A 193 13.73 -4.84 -15.16
CA VAL A 193 15.02 -4.42 -14.58
C VAL A 193 14.84 -4.08 -13.10
N ALA A 194 13.75 -3.37 -12.77
CA ALA A 194 13.38 -3.07 -11.38
C ALA A 194 13.15 -4.35 -10.58
N LEU A 195 12.37 -5.30 -11.11
CA LEU A 195 12.12 -6.59 -10.46
C LEU A 195 13.42 -7.35 -10.18
N LYS A 196 14.29 -7.47 -11.20
CA LYS A 196 15.59 -8.15 -11.03
C LYS A 196 16.48 -7.52 -9.95
N TRP A 197 16.45 -6.20 -9.84
CA TRP A 197 17.19 -5.46 -8.82
C TRP A 197 16.56 -5.63 -7.44
N LEU A 198 15.21 -5.57 -7.34
CA LEU A 198 14.43 -5.74 -6.12
C LEU A 198 14.60 -7.13 -5.51
N LEU A 199 14.67 -8.19 -6.32
CA LEU A 199 14.89 -9.57 -5.87
C LEU A 199 16.18 -9.79 -5.05
N ARG A 200 17.13 -8.85 -5.14
CA ARG A 200 18.36 -8.86 -4.32
C ARG A 200 18.20 -8.14 -2.99
N ARG A 201 17.03 -7.56 -2.70
CA ARG A 201 16.73 -6.80 -1.49
C ARG A 201 16.02 -7.66 -0.46
N ARG A 202 16.51 -7.63 0.79
CA ARG A 202 15.89 -8.42 1.87
C ARG A 202 14.47 -8.00 2.22
N SER A 203 14.15 -6.72 1.98
CA SER A 203 12.84 -6.12 2.24
C SER A 203 11.80 -6.40 1.16
N PHE A 204 12.21 -6.88 -0.03
CA PHE A 204 11.29 -7.16 -1.12
C PHE A 204 10.97 -8.66 -1.18
N ARG A 205 9.67 -8.97 -1.24
CA ARG A 205 9.15 -10.31 -1.48
C ARG A 205 8.52 -10.32 -2.87
N PRO A 206 8.92 -11.22 -3.78
CA PRO A 206 8.27 -11.34 -5.09
C PRO A 206 6.82 -11.79 -4.93
N THR A 207 5.96 -11.37 -5.85
CA THR A 207 4.56 -11.78 -5.84
C THR A 207 4.43 -13.27 -6.14
N ARG A 208 3.66 -13.94 -5.30
CA ARG A 208 3.31 -15.36 -5.40
C ARG A 208 1.81 -15.47 -5.62
N LEU A 209 1.43 -16.07 -6.73
CA LEU A 209 0.04 -16.38 -7.01
C LEU A 209 -0.39 -17.56 -6.13
N LEU A 210 -1.29 -17.32 -5.19
CA LEU A 210 -1.85 -18.35 -4.34
C LEU A 210 -3.07 -18.93 -5.05
N GLY A 211 -2.91 -20.08 -5.66
CA GLY A 211 -3.92 -20.72 -6.48
C GLY A 211 -3.71 -22.22 -6.56
N GLY A 212 -3.71 -22.89 -5.42
CA GLY A 212 -3.79 -24.33 -5.33
C GLY A 212 -5.09 -24.71 -4.66
N ALA A 213 -5.79 -25.73 -5.19
CA ALA A 213 -7.03 -26.23 -4.64
C ALA A 213 -6.97 -26.27 -3.10
N ARG A 214 -7.83 -25.50 -2.44
CA ARG A 214 -8.19 -25.84 -1.07
C ARG A 214 -8.94 -27.17 -1.18
N PRO A 215 -8.53 -28.20 -0.41
CA PRO A 215 -9.20 -29.48 -0.39
C PRO A 215 -10.64 -29.35 0.08
#